data_2ac64ee32591dc8167301a868a15fbb0
#
_entry.id   2ac64ee32591dc8167301a868a15fbb0
#
_cell.length_a   1.000
_cell.length_b   1.000
_cell.length_c   1.000
_cell.angle_alpha   90.00
_cell.angle_beta   90.00
_cell.angle_gamma   90.00
#
_symmetry.space_group_name_H-M   'P 1'
#
loop_
_entity.id
_entity.type
_entity.pdbx_description
1 polymer ?
#
loop_
_entity_poly.entity_id
_entity_poly.type
_entity_poly.pdbx_seq_one_letter_code
_entity_poly.pdbx_strand_id
1 'polypeptide(L)'
;MALLPFVSEPFTAPTDRDMLPSERREFVRTHRTCVFGYRRRHDGPAMTIVYYIPTDDGELLVSTMADRGKCRVVERDGKVSLCVLDERWPFTFLQVYADAVVERDCELVVDVMMAVAGRMSGRQPGEEARPFVHEMAERENRVVIRCRPYATFATPPRHPHVNDQAGQLTHWSSASVPWDAADPVGA
;
A
#
# COMPACT_ATOMS: atom_id res chain seq x y z
N MET A 1 -4.53 -13.38 11.38
CA MET A 1 -4.47 -12.10 10.63
C MET A 1 -5.27 -11.07 11.41
N ALA A 2 -4.61 -10.04 11.89
CA ALA A 2 -5.28 -8.88 12.50
C ALA A 2 -5.04 -7.64 11.63
N LEU A 3 -6.05 -6.75 11.56
CA LEU A 3 -5.91 -5.47 10.87
C LEU A 3 -5.08 -4.53 11.75
N LEU A 4 -4.08 -3.87 11.15
CA LEU A 4 -3.28 -2.91 11.91
C LEU A 4 -4.01 -1.56 12.04
N PRO A 5 -3.94 -0.92 13.22
CA PRO A 5 -4.59 0.36 13.47
C PRO A 5 -3.97 1.47 12.61
N PHE A 6 -4.73 2.55 12.47
CA PHE A 6 -4.25 3.77 11.85
C PHE A 6 -3.15 4.42 12.71
N VAL A 7 -2.10 4.90 12.05
CA VAL A 7 -1.01 5.67 12.64
C VAL A 7 -1.15 7.13 12.20
N SER A 8 -1.19 8.06 13.15
CA SER A 8 -1.38 9.49 12.87
C SER A 8 -0.17 10.14 12.23
N GLU A 9 1.03 9.68 12.59
CA GLU A 9 2.29 10.18 12.05
C GLU A 9 2.96 9.08 11.23
N PRO A 10 2.93 9.18 9.89
CA PRO A 10 3.58 8.19 9.04
C PRO A 10 5.11 8.26 9.16
N PHE A 11 5.75 7.12 9.00
CA PHE A 11 7.19 6.97 8.96
C PHE A 11 7.81 7.95 7.94
N THR A 12 8.88 8.62 8.33
CA THR A 12 9.65 9.50 7.44
C THR A 12 10.87 8.74 6.92
N ALA A 13 10.95 8.61 5.60
CA ALA A 13 12.08 7.93 4.98
C ALA A 13 13.40 8.72 5.17
N PRO A 14 14.56 8.02 5.29
CA PRO A 14 15.85 8.66 5.29
C PRO A 14 16.10 9.41 3.99
N THR A 15 16.86 10.51 4.05
CA THR A 15 17.15 11.38 2.90
C THR A 15 18.54 11.19 2.32
N ASP A 16 19.41 10.50 3.04
CA ASP A 16 20.85 10.34 2.75
C ASP A 16 21.22 8.90 2.33
N ARG A 17 20.29 7.97 2.44
CA ARG A 17 20.48 6.55 2.07
C ARG A 17 19.18 5.91 1.61
N ASP A 18 19.27 4.70 1.11
CA ASP A 18 18.11 3.84 0.85
C ASP A 18 17.42 3.42 2.15
N MET A 19 16.10 3.23 2.09
CA MET A 19 15.36 2.60 3.17
C MET A 19 15.80 1.15 3.37
N LEU A 20 16.06 0.77 4.60
CA LEU A 20 16.26 -0.62 4.99
C LEU A 20 14.99 -1.46 4.73
N PRO A 21 15.08 -2.79 4.59
CA PRO A 21 13.92 -3.67 4.43
C PRO A 21 12.85 -3.47 5.52
N SER A 22 13.24 -3.34 6.79
CA SER A 22 12.32 -3.04 7.89
C SER A 22 11.64 -1.68 7.76
N GLU A 23 12.39 -0.66 7.33
CA GLU A 23 11.89 0.69 7.12
C GLU A 23 10.90 0.76 5.95
N ARG A 24 11.11 -0.06 4.89
CA ARG A 24 10.17 -0.17 3.77
C ARG A 24 8.82 -0.73 4.25
N ARG A 25 8.84 -1.77 5.10
CA ARG A 25 7.62 -2.32 5.71
C ARG A 25 6.94 -1.29 6.61
N GLU A 26 7.71 -0.55 7.41
CA GLU A 26 7.16 0.50 8.28
C GLU A 26 6.58 1.67 7.46
N PHE A 27 7.21 2.06 6.37
CA PHE A 27 6.68 3.05 5.43
C PHE A 27 5.29 2.64 4.92
N VAL A 28 5.13 1.40 4.45
CA VAL A 28 3.84 0.87 4.01
C VAL A 28 2.84 0.79 5.17
N ARG A 29 3.28 0.36 6.35
CA ARG A 29 2.40 0.19 7.51
C ARG A 29 1.78 1.51 7.97
N THR A 30 2.50 2.60 7.89
CA THR A 30 2.12 3.90 8.46
C THR A 30 1.43 4.84 7.48
N HIS A 31 1.60 4.64 6.15
CA HIS A 31 0.88 5.42 5.15
C HIS A 31 -0.55 4.91 4.94
N ARG A 32 -1.41 5.73 4.32
CA ARG A 32 -2.87 5.49 4.25
C ARG A 32 -3.38 5.10 2.88
N THR A 33 -2.76 5.65 1.84
CA THR A 33 -3.21 5.53 0.46
C THR A 33 -2.08 5.09 -0.44
N CYS A 34 -2.45 4.48 -1.54
CA CYS A 34 -1.50 4.17 -2.61
C CYS A 34 -2.16 4.34 -3.98
N VAL A 35 -1.35 4.46 -5.00
CA VAL A 35 -1.76 4.26 -6.37
C VAL A 35 -1.76 2.75 -6.63
N PHE A 36 -2.95 2.18 -6.83
CA PHE A 36 -3.15 0.77 -7.15
C PHE A 36 -3.06 0.58 -8.66
N GLY A 37 -2.03 -0.10 -9.12
CA GLY A 37 -1.71 -0.36 -10.53
C GLY A 37 -2.01 -1.80 -10.94
N TYR A 38 -2.59 -1.97 -12.15
CA TYR A 38 -2.86 -3.28 -12.73
C TYR A 38 -2.82 -3.24 -14.27
N ARG A 39 -2.50 -4.38 -14.88
CA ARG A 39 -2.35 -4.50 -16.32
C ARG A 39 -3.69 -4.65 -17.04
N ARG A 40 -4.00 -3.76 -17.99
CA ARG A 40 -5.10 -3.94 -18.93
C ARG A 40 -4.70 -4.81 -20.12
N ARG A 41 -5.66 -5.44 -20.79
CA ARG A 41 -5.37 -6.33 -21.94
C ARG A 41 -4.90 -5.59 -23.19
N HIS A 42 -5.55 -4.48 -23.50
CA HIS A 42 -5.42 -3.80 -24.78
C HIS A 42 -4.96 -2.35 -24.68
N ASP A 43 -4.86 -1.83 -23.46
CA ASP A 43 -4.45 -0.45 -23.19
C ASP A 43 -3.24 -0.42 -22.24
N GLY A 44 -2.77 0.77 -21.97
CA GLY A 44 -1.78 1.01 -20.91
C GLY A 44 -2.27 0.53 -19.53
N PRO A 45 -1.39 0.48 -18.54
CA PRO A 45 -1.77 0.09 -17.18
C PRO A 45 -2.84 1.02 -16.61
N ALA A 46 -3.81 0.46 -15.91
CA ALA A 46 -4.76 1.26 -15.15
C ALA A 46 -4.22 1.54 -13.76
N MET A 47 -4.47 2.75 -13.27
CA MET A 47 -4.03 3.21 -11.96
C MET A 47 -5.20 3.92 -11.26
N THR A 48 -5.37 3.66 -9.96
CA THR A 48 -6.40 4.31 -9.12
C THR A 48 -5.85 4.56 -7.73
N ILE A 49 -6.18 5.69 -7.14
CA ILE A 49 -5.87 5.93 -5.72
C ILE A 49 -6.86 5.13 -4.88
N VAL A 50 -6.35 4.42 -3.87
CA VAL A 50 -7.14 3.64 -2.92
C VAL A 50 -6.59 3.79 -1.50
N TYR A 51 -7.46 3.66 -0.50
CA TYR A 51 -7.03 3.33 0.85
C TYR A 51 -6.68 1.84 0.91
N TYR A 52 -5.71 1.49 1.73
CA TYR A 52 -5.37 0.10 2.02
C TYR A 52 -5.19 -0.10 3.52
N ILE A 53 -5.41 -1.30 3.98
CA ILE A 53 -5.25 -1.70 5.37
C ILE A 53 -4.15 -2.75 5.46
N PRO A 54 -3.02 -2.46 6.10
CA PRO A 54 -2.00 -3.47 6.37
C PRO A 54 -2.46 -4.38 7.49
N THR A 55 -1.98 -5.63 7.45
CA THR A 55 -2.24 -6.66 8.44
C THR A 55 -0.97 -7.00 9.22
N ASP A 56 -1.11 -7.68 10.35
CA ASP A 56 0.00 -8.11 11.21
C ASP A 56 0.95 -9.12 10.53
N ASP A 57 0.47 -9.85 9.54
CA ASP A 57 1.24 -10.78 8.70
C ASP A 57 1.78 -10.14 7.40
N GLY A 58 1.69 -8.82 7.29
CA GLY A 58 2.31 -8.03 6.22
C GLY A 58 1.54 -8.00 4.90
N GLU A 59 0.29 -8.48 4.87
CA GLU A 59 -0.58 -8.34 3.71
C GLU A 59 -1.23 -6.94 3.66
N LEU A 60 -1.73 -6.56 2.49
CA LEU A 60 -2.39 -5.29 2.26
C LEU A 60 -3.80 -5.54 1.71
N LEU A 61 -4.82 -5.02 2.38
CA LEU A 61 -6.22 -5.23 2.04
C LEU A 61 -6.82 -3.96 1.43
N VAL A 62 -7.48 -4.10 0.27
CA VAL A 62 -8.11 -2.99 -0.45
C VAL A 62 -9.59 -3.31 -0.66
N SER A 63 -10.49 -2.50 -0.09
CA SER A 63 -11.93 -2.63 -0.36
C SER A 63 -12.30 -1.99 -1.70
N THR A 64 -13.12 -2.69 -2.48
CA THR A 64 -13.64 -2.20 -3.77
C THR A 64 -14.96 -2.89 -4.11
N MET A 65 -15.65 -2.44 -5.16
CA MET A 65 -16.84 -3.12 -5.70
C MET A 65 -16.43 -4.27 -6.63
N ALA A 66 -17.14 -5.38 -6.59
CA ALA A 66 -16.83 -6.60 -7.34
C ALA A 66 -16.85 -6.40 -8.88
N ASP A 67 -17.66 -5.47 -9.37
CA ASP A 67 -17.78 -5.16 -10.80
C ASP A 67 -16.67 -4.27 -11.36
N ARG A 68 -15.81 -3.76 -10.52
CA ARG A 68 -14.69 -2.89 -10.95
C ARG A 68 -13.64 -3.65 -11.76
N GLY A 69 -13.05 -2.94 -12.72
CA GLY A 69 -12.01 -3.50 -13.60
C GLY A 69 -10.85 -4.15 -12.86
N LYS A 70 -10.45 -3.62 -11.70
CA LYS A 70 -9.38 -4.18 -10.88
C LYS A 70 -9.70 -5.59 -10.37
N CYS A 71 -10.94 -5.90 -9.99
CA CYS A 71 -11.34 -7.25 -9.57
C CYS A 71 -11.17 -8.25 -10.72
N ARG A 72 -11.73 -7.94 -11.89
CA ARG A 72 -11.60 -8.79 -13.08
C ARG A 72 -10.14 -9.05 -13.48
N VAL A 73 -9.27 -8.07 -13.27
CA VAL A 73 -7.86 -8.22 -13.58
C VAL A 73 -7.14 -9.04 -12.53
N VAL A 74 -7.43 -8.84 -11.25
CA VAL A 74 -6.88 -9.66 -10.17
C VAL A 74 -7.28 -11.12 -10.34
N GLU A 75 -8.55 -11.41 -10.65
CA GLU A 75 -9.02 -12.78 -10.91
C GLU A 75 -8.35 -13.43 -12.12
N ARG A 76 -7.96 -12.64 -13.12
CA ARG A 76 -7.29 -13.14 -14.32
C ARG A 76 -5.78 -13.32 -14.15
N ASP A 77 -5.12 -12.31 -13.59
CA ASP A 77 -3.65 -12.20 -13.64
C ASP A 77 -3.01 -12.43 -12.27
N GLY A 78 -3.72 -12.16 -11.17
CA GLY A 78 -3.22 -12.33 -9.81
C GLY A 78 -2.02 -11.44 -9.44
N LYS A 79 -1.70 -10.42 -10.25
CA LYS A 79 -0.53 -9.55 -10.05
C LYS A 79 -0.94 -8.08 -10.05
N VAL A 80 -0.44 -7.35 -9.06
CA VAL A 80 -0.68 -5.90 -8.90
C VAL A 80 0.58 -5.19 -8.43
N SER A 81 0.58 -3.87 -8.55
CA SER A 81 1.56 -3.02 -7.91
C SER A 81 0.87 -1.89 -7.15
N LEU A 82 1.42 -1.56 -5.99
CA LEU A 82 0.94 -0.47 -5.14
C LEU A 82 2.08 0.54 -4.99
N CYS A 83 1.87 1.78 -5.42
CA CYS A 83 2.83 2.85 -5.19
C CYS A 83 2.34 3.68 -4.00
N VAL A 84 3.00 3.54 -2.88
CA VAL A 84 2.77 4.32 -1.66
C VAL A 84 3.59 5.60 -1.75
N LEU A 85 2.95 6.73 -1.48
CA LEU A 85 3.54 8.05 -1.67
C LEU A 85 3.58 8.81 -0.34
N ASP A 86 4.69 9.50 -0.09
CA ASP A 86 4.79 10.55 0.90
C ASP A 86 5.02 11.88 0.16
N GLU A 87 4.00 12.73 0.16
CA GLU A 87 4.05 14.04 -0.50
C GLU A 87 4.75 15.11 0.35
N ARG A 88 5.09 14.79 1.59
CA ARG A 88 5.88 15.68 2.44
C ARG A 88 7.28 15.84 1.84
N TRP A 89 7.84 17.02 2.02
CA TRP A 89 9.21 17.27 1.57
C TRP A 89 10.23 16.60 2.52
N PRO A 90 11.24 15.89 2.02
CA PRO A 90 11.49 15.55 0.62
C PRO A 90 10.55 14.46 0.09
N PHE A 91 9.99 14.65 -1.11
CA PHE A 91 9.08 13.73 -1.76
C PHE A 91 9.68 12.31 -1.86
N THR A 92 8.91 11.32 -1.44
CA THR A 92 9.35 9.92 -1.43
C THR A 92 8.23 8.98 -1.87
N PHE A 93 8.59 7.85 -2.45
CA PHE A 93 7.65 6.79 -2.77
C PHE A 93 8.26 5.40 -2.53
N LEU A 94 7.39 4.43 -2.31
CA LEU A 94 7.74 3.02 -2.29
C LEU A 94 6.76 2.24 -3.18
N GLN A 95 7.29 1.56 -4.18
CA GLN A 95 6.51 0.63 -4.98
C GLN A 95 6.57 -0.76 -4.37
N VAL A 96 5.39 -1.36 -4.18
CA VAL A 96 5.20 -2.71 -3.68
C VAL A 96 4.66 -3.57 -4.81
N TYR A 97 5.30 -4.69 -5.09
CA TYR A 97 4.82 -5.72 -6.01
C TYR A 97 4.15 -6.82 -5.20
N ALA A 98 2.96 -7.23 -5.60
CA ALA A 98 2.16 -8.18 -4.83
C ALA A 98 1.44 -9.20 -5.71
N ASP A 99 1.32 -10.41 -5.19
CA ASP A 99 0.27 -11.35 -5.58
C ASP A 99 -1.05 -10.90 -4.99
N ALA A 100 -2.14 -11.06 -5.73
CA ALA A 100 -3.45 -10.58 -5.31
C ALA A 100 -4.55 -11.59 -5.59
N VAL A 101 -5.50 -11.67 -4.66
CA VAL A 101 -6.73 -12.47 -4.80
C VAL A 101 -7.94 -11.65 -4.39
N VAL A 102 -9.12 -11.99 -4.93
CA VAL A 102 -10.39 -11.37 -4.54
C VAL A 102 -11.06 -12.22 -3.47
N GLU A 103 -11.28 -11.64 -2.31
CA GLU A 103 -11.97 -12.23 -1.16
C GLU A 103 -13.41 -11.71 -1.09
N ARG A 104 -14.35 -12.61 -0.83
CA ARG A 104 -15.78 -12.30 -0.73
C ARG A 104 -16.37 -12.61 0.64
N ASP A 105 -15.53 -12.81 1.63
CA ASP A 105 -15.94 -12.98 3.01
C ASP A 105 -16.58 -11.68 3.51
N CYS A 106 -17.85 -11.74 3.91
CA CYS A 106 -18.63 -10.57 4.27
C CYS A 106 -18.08 -9.88 5.53
N GLU A 107 -17.68 -10.66 6.53
CA GLU A 107 -17.13 -10.10 7.78
C GLU A 107 -15.79 -9.40 7.51
N LEU A 108 -14.91 -10.01 6.71
CA LEU A 108 -13.67 -9.37 6.28
C LEU A 108 -13.93 -8.06 5.52
N VAL A 109 -14.93 -8.04 4.63
CA VAL A 109 -15.31 -6.83 3.89
C VAL A 109 -15.72 -5.72 4.85
N VAL A 110 -16.58 -6.03 5.82
CA VAL A 110 -17.06 -5.07 6.83
C VAL A 110 -15.90 -4.57 7.69
N ASP A 111 -15.04 -5.46 8.18
CA ASP A 111 -13.87 -5.10 8.98
C ASP A 111 -12.93 -4.13 8.22
N VAL A 112 -12.64 -4.44 6.96
CA VAL A 112 -11.79 -3.58 6.12
C VAL A 112 -12.48 -2.24 5.85
N MET A 113 -13.79 -2.19 5.60
CA MET A 113 -14.52 -0.93 5.39
C MET A 113 -14.54 -0.07 6.66
N MET A 114 -14.73 -0.66 7.85
CA MET A 114 -14.63 0.02 9.15
C MET A 114 -13.23 0.61 9.33
N ALA A 115 -12.19 -0.16 9.07
CA ALA A 115 -10.80 0.31 9.16
C ALA A 115 -10.49 1.43 8.15
N VAL A 116 -11.02 1.34 6.92
CA VAL A 116 -10.91 2.42 5.91
C VAL A 116 -11.59 3.69 6.38
N ALA A 117 -12.81 3.59 6.93
CA ALA A 117 -13.52 4.75 7.49
C ALA A 117 -12.71 5.42 8.61
N GLY A 118 -12.05 4.61 9.46
CA GLY A 118 -11.14 5.11 10.49
C GLY A 118 -9.95 5.87 9.90
N ARG A 119 -9.34 5.36 8.82
CA ARG A 119 -8.23 6.03 8.13
C ARG A 119 -8.64 7.32 7.43
N MET A 120 -9.87 7.36 6.89
CA MET A 120 -10.41 8.55 6.23
C MET A 120 -10.69 9.67 7.23
N SER A 121 -11.30 9.34 8.38
CA SER A 121 -11.73 10.31 9.37
C SER A 121 -10.68 10.62 10.45
N GLY A 122 -9.61 9.82 10.52
CA GLY A 122 -8.63 9.87 11.62
C GLY A 122 -9.15 9.31 12.95
N ARG A 123 -10.34 8.72 12.97
CA ARG A 123 -10.96 8.14 14.16
C ARG A 123 -11.67 6.83 13.82
N GLN A 124 -11.31 5.76 14.52
CA GLN A 124 -11.97 4.47 14.34
C GLN A 124 -13.46 4.56 14.65
N PRO A 125 -14.37 4.15 13.73
CA PRO A 125 -15.80 4.05 14.03
C PRO A 125 -16.03 3.07 15.16
N GLY A 126 -17.06 3.34 15.99
CA GLY A 126 -17.50 2.40 17.01
C GLY A 126 -18.29 1.24 16.39
N GLU A 127 -18.50 0.17 17.18
CA GLU A 127 -19.24 -1.03 16.74
C GLU A 127 -20.69 -0.73 16.34
N GLU A 128 -21.27 0.35 16.81
CA GLU A 128 -22.60 0.82 16.43
C GLU A 128 -22.72 1.16 14.93
N ALA A 129 -21.61 1.45 14.25
CA ALA A 129 -21.60 1.71 12.82
C ALA A 129 -21.62 0.43 11.97
N ARG A 130 -21.30 -0.74 12.57
CA ARG A 130 -21.13 -2.01 11.86
C ARG A 130 -22.36 -2.45 11.05
N PRO A 131 -23.59 -2.37 11.58
CA PRO A 131 -24.80 -2.74 10.81
C PRO A 131 -24.98 -1.89 9.56
N PHE A 132 -24.72 -0.59 9.64
CA PHE A 132 -24.80 0.33 8.50
C PHE A 132 -23.71 0.00 7.45
N VAL A 133 -22.50 -0.29 7.90
CA VAL A 133 -21.39 -0.66 6.99
C VAL A 133 -21.68 -1.99 6.31
N HIS A 134 -22.30 -2.95 7.02
CA HIS A 134 -22.72 -4.24 6.45
C HIS A 134 -23.76 -4.04 5.33
N GLU A 135 -24.83 -3.29 5.60
CA GLU A 135 -25.84 -2.95 4.59
C GLU A 135 -25.24 -2.26 3.36
N MET A 136 -24.32 -1.33 3.59
CA MET A 136 -23.60 -0.64 2.51
C MET A 136 -22.73 -1.61 1.70
N ALA A 137 -22.04 -2.54 2.37
CA ALA A 137 -21.19 -3.54 1.73
C ALA A 137 -22.01 -4.45 0.80
N GLU A 138 -23.17 -4.90 1.24
CA GLU A 138 -24.09 -5.71 0.44
C GLU A 138 -24.66 -4.91 -0.75
N ARG A 139 -25.21 -3.73 -0.49
CA ARG A 139 -25.82 -2.88 -1.53
C ARG A 139 -24.82 -2.52 -2.64
N GLU A 140 -23.55 -2.30 -2.30
CA GLU A 140 -22.51 -1.94 -3.26
C GLU A 140 -21.76 -3.15 -3.81
N ASN A 141 -22.13 -4.36 -3.42
CA ASN A 141 -21.44 -5.60 -3.78
C ASN A 141 -19.93 -5.49 -3.54
N ARG A 142 -19.56 -5.14 -2.30
CA ARG A 142 -18.17 -4.91 -1.89
C ARG A 142 -17.41 -6.23 -1.74
N VAL A 143 -16.15 -6.17 -2.09
CA VAL A 143 -15.16 -7.24 -1.93
C VAL A 143 -13.85 -6.67 -1.41
N VAL A 144 -12.97 -7.53 -0.94
CA VAL A 144 -11.60 -7.18 -0.58
C VAL A 144 -10.64 -7.77 -1.59
N ILE A 145 -9.72 -6.97 -2.09
CA ILE A 145 -8.52 -7.46 -2.78
C ILE A 145 -7.44 -7.61 -1.71
N ARG A 146 -7.04 -8.86 -1.48
CA ARG A 146 -5.92 -9.23 -0.61
C ARG A 146 -4.65 -9.25 -1.44
N CYS A 147 -3.71 -8.39 -1.09
CA CYS A 147 -2.42 -8.26 -1.75
C CYS A 147 -1.33 -8.83 -0.83
N ARG A 148 -0.56 -9.80 -1.33
CA ARG A 148 0.59 -10.40 -0.64
C ARG A 148 1.87 -9.86 -1.26
N PRO A 149 2.54 -8.90 -0.60
CA PRO A 149 3.78 -8.34 -1.10
C PRO A 149 4.86 -9.41 -1.25
N TYR A 150 5.63 -9.34 -2.34
CA TYR A 150 6.79 -10.20 -2.55
C TYR A 150 8.08 -9.42 -2.80
N ALA A 151 7.99 -8.16 -3.24
CA ALA A 151 9.15 -7.30 -3.44
C ALA A 151 8.75 -5.83 -3.37
N THR A 152 9.74 -4.99 -3.10
CA THR A 152 9.62 -3.53 -3.09
C THR A 152 10.69 -2.88 -3.95
N PHE A 153 10.37 -1.68 -4.44
CA PHE A 153 11.29 -0.82 -5.17
C PHE A 153 11.13 0.61 -4.65
N ALA A 154 12.23 1.27 -4.34
CA ALA A 154 12.27 2.68 -3.96
C ALA A 154 13.44 3.37 -4.63
N THR A 155 13.31 4.66 -4.84
CA THR A 155 14.44 5.52 -5.18
C THR A 155 14.65 6.47 -4.02
N PRO A 156 15.86 6.59 -3.46
CA PRO A 156 16.13 7.58 -2.43
C PRO A 156 15.79 8.98 -2.92
N PRO A 157 15.32 9.89 -2.06
CA PRO A 157 15.03 11.26 -2.43
C PRO A 157 16.30 11.93 -2.98
N ARG A 158 16.24 12.39 -4.22
CA ARG A 158 17.33 13.14 -4.85
C ARG A 158 16.98 14.62 -4.78
N HIS A 159 17.52 15.29 -3.79
CA HIS A 159 17.39 16.75 -3.71
C HIS A 159 18.75 17.36 -3.99
N PRO A 160 18.92 18.07 -5.13
CA PRO A 160 20.13 18.83 -5.36
C PRO A 160 20.20 19.95 -4.31
N HIS A 161 21.05 19.78 -3.32
CA HIS A 161 21.46 20.87 -2.47
C HIS A 161 22.49 21.71 -3.23
N VAL A 162 22.54 23.01 -2.95
CA VAL A 162 23.43 23.95 -3.64
C VAL A 162 24.93 23.53 -3.57
N ASN A 163 25.26 22.66 -2.61
CA ASN A 163 26.62 22.13 -2.41
C ASN A 163 26.80 20.66 -2.82
N ASP A 164 25.78 20.02 -3.40
CA ASP A 164 25.90 18.64 -3.86
C ASP A 164 26.81 18.58 -5.08
N GLN A 165 27.96 17.94 -4.91
CA GLN A 165 28.81 17.61 -6.04
C GLN A 165 28.07 16.60 -6.93
N ALA A 166 27.78 16.97 -8.16
CA ALA A 166 27.08 16.14 -9.13
C ALA A 166 27.67 14.73 -9.29
N GLY A 167 28.94 14.53 -8.94
CA GLY A 167 29.63 13.24 -8.95
C GLY A 167 29.18 12.27 -7.85
N GLN A 168 28.51 12.72 -6.78
CA GLN A 168 28.00 11.84 -5.73
C GLN A 168 26.63 11.24 -6.07
N LEU A 169 25.97 11.73 -7.11
CA LEU A 169 24.66 11.24 -7.55
C LEU A 169 24.73 10.00 -8.47
N THR A 170 25.92 9.48 -8.75
CA THR A 170 26.14 8.53 -9.87
C THR A 170 25.74 7.09 -9.61
N HIS A 171 25.41 6.67 -8.40
CA HIS A 171 25.26 5.23 -8.10
C HIS A 171 24.00 4.84 -7.32
N TRP A 172 22.92 5.54 -7.51
CA TRP A 172 21.66 5.16 -6.89
C TRP A 172 20.89 4.20 -7.80
N SER A 173 21.41 3.00 -7.94
CA SER A 173 20.67 1.93 -8.57
C SER A 173 19.67 1.37 -7.55
N SER A 174 18.42 1.76 -7.70
CA SER A 174 17.34 1.16 -6.94
C SER A 174 17.17 -0.28 -7.40
N ALA A 175 17.59 -1.23 -6.58
CA ALA A 175 17.31 -2.63 -6.79
C ALA A 175 15.95 -2.99 -6.18
N SER A 176 15.27 -3.96 -6.78
CA SER A 176 14.12 -4.61 -6.16
C SER A 176 14.60 -5.39 -4.93
N VAL A 177 13.95 -5.16 -3.79
CA VAL A 177 14.25 -5.83 -2.52
C VAL A 177 13.10 -6.77 -2.18
N PRO A 178 13.38 -8.05 -1.83
CA PRO A 178 12.34 -8.97 -1.34
C PRO A 178 11.59 -8.38 -0.14
N TRP A 179 10.30 -8.65 -0.05
CA TRP A 179 9.46 -8.11 1.04
C TRP A 179 9.89 -8.59 2.42
N ASP A 180 10.30 -9.86 2.52
CA ASP A 180 10.73 -10.55 3.73
C ASP A 180 12.24 -10.42 4.01
N ALA A 181 12.96 -9.61 3.24
CA ALA A 181 14.39 -9.40 3.45
C ALA A 181 14.66 -8.91 4.89
N ALA A 182 15.74 -9.41 5.47
CA ALA A 182 16.28 -8.91 6.72
C ALA A 182 17.13 -7.66 6.48
N ASP A 183 17.24 -6.83 7.51
CA ASP A 183 18.17 -5.71 7.46
C ASP A 183 19.62 -6.23 7.45
N PRO A 184 20.55 -5.52 6.79
CA PRO A 184 21.97 -5.87 6.84
C PRO A 184 22.50 -5.85 8.27
N VAL A 185 23.39 -6.77 8.58
CA VAL A 185 24.04 -6.80 9.89
C VAL A 185 24.89 -5.54 10.07
N GLY A 186 24.59 -4.75 11.10
CA GLY A 186 25.32 -3.53 11.44
C GLY A 186 24.78 -2.25 10.80
N ALA A 187 23.54 -2.29 10.27
CA ALA A 187 22.83 -1.10 9.75
C ALA A 187 22.28 -0.21 10.86
#